data_47ecc4422cbf5437ec672f7ca4e23f14
#
_entry.id   47ecc4422cbf5437ec672f7ca4e23f14
#
_cell.length_a   1.000
_cell.length_b   1.000
_cell.length_c   1.000
_cell.angle_alpha   90.00
_cell.angle_beta   90.00
_cell.angle_gamma   90.00
#
_symmetry.space_group_name_H-M   'P 1'
#
loop_
_entity.id
_entity.type
_entity.pdbx_description
1 polymer ?
#
loop_
_entity_poly.entity_id
_entity_poly.type
_entity_poly.pdbx_seq_one_letter_code
_entity_poly.pdbx_strand_id
1 'polypeptide(L)'
;MYTDEKTTLITIAMLKAYGIKNIVISPGTRNSGFAASIQNDSFFNVYSVVDERSAAYFATGLAFETSGPVVITCTGATASRNYLSGLTEAFYRNLPIIALTFAHETGNAYNLTQQHLDRSVSQNDVKICSVSLPKVTDGKSKQACELLLNVALTKCMYGRKGPVHIDIQYLGVKFNVPHLPEVKNSRYVSVYDILDLEACTTLVEELDGKKIGIFIGEHPKMDLALTESISRFAEKYHAPVFVDHTANYHGS
;
A
#
# COMPACT_ATOMS: atom_id res chain seq x y z
N MET A 1 -15.73 -18.38 -6.60
CA MET A 1 -16.18 -17.70 -7.83
C MET A 1 -15.91 -16.22 -7.68
N TYR A 2 -15.31 -15.61 -8.71
CA TYR A 2 -15.01 -14.18 -8.76
C TYR A 2 -16.01 -13.42 -9.64
N THR A 3 -15.99 -12.10 -9.52
CA THR A 3 -16.74 -11.19 -10.42
C THR A 3 -16.31 -11.38 -11.88
N ASP A 4 -17.18 -11.06 -12.83
CA ASP A 4 -16.85 -11.04 -14.27
C ASP A 4 -16.26 -9.71 -14.75
N GLU A 5 -16.14 -8.72 -13.86
CA GLU A 5 -15.55 -7.42 -14.19
C GLU A 5 -14.03 -7.55 -14.28
N LYS A 6 -13.51 -7.38 -15.51
CA LYS A 6 -12.11 -7.69 -15.85
C LYS A 6 -11.08 -6.84 -15.12
N THR A 7 -11.37 -5.55 -14.91
CA THR A 7 -10.44 -4.64 -14.21
C THR A 7 -10.31 -5.06 -12.74
N THR A 8 -11.41 -5.43 -12.10
CA THR A 8 -11.43 -5.97 -10.73
C THR A 8 -10.70 -7.32 -10.65
N LEU A 9 -10.90 -8.22 -11.61
CA LEU A 9 -10.18 -9.51 -11.67
C LEU A 9 -8.66 -9.31 -11.75
N ILE A 10 -8.21 -8.42 -12.62
CA ILE A 10 -6.78 -8.09 -12.76
C ILE A 10 -6.26 -7.48 -11.47
N THR A 11 -7.01 -6.59 -10.83
CA THR A 11 -6.62 -5.98 -9.55
C THR A 11 -6.45 -7.04 -8.47
N ILE A 12 -7.40 -7.98 -8.32
CA ILE A 12 -7.30 -9.08 -7.36
C ILE A 12 -6.07 -9.97 -7.67
N ALA A 13 -5.86 -10.32 -8.93
CA ALA A 13 -4.70 -11.11 -9.36
C ALA A 13 -3.37 -10.39 -9.05
N MET A 14 -3.30 -9.07 -9.27
CA MET A 14 -2.12 -8.26 -8.94
C MET A 14 -1.87 -8.18 -7.44
N LEU A 15 -2.89 -7.99 -6.62
CA LEU A 15 -2.75 -8.03 -5.15
C LEU A 15 -2.17 -9.37 -4.69
N LYS A 16 -2.61 -10.49 -5.27
CA LYS A 16 -2.05 -11.82 -4.99
C LYS A 16 -0.60 -11.94 -5.45
N ALA A 17 -0.28 -11.47 -6.66
CA ALA A 17 1.08 -11.51 -7.22
C ALA A 17 2.09 -10.69 -6.40
N TYR A 18 1.63 -9.61 -5.75
CA TYR A 18 2.43 -8.80 -4.82
C TYR A 18 2.40 -9.30 -3.36
N GLY A 19 1.70 -10.39 -3.07
CA GLY A 19 1.60 -10.94 -1.71
C GLY A 19 0.76 -10.10 -0.73
N ILE A 20 -0.11 -9.22 -1.23
CA ILE A 20 -0.92 -8.31 -0.42
C ILE A 20 -2.15 -9.07 0.09
N LYS A 21 -2.20 -9.34 1.39
CA LYS A 21 -3.21 -10.20 2.01
C LYS A 21 -4.26 -9.46 2.82
N ASN A 22 -3.89 -8.35 3.47
CA ASN A 22 -4.74 -7.67 4.44
C ASN A 22 -5.65 -6.66 3.75
N ILE A 23 -6.96 -6.84 3.89
CA ILE A 23 -7.96 -5.99 3.23
C ILE A 23 -9.03 -5.57 4.23
N VAL A 24 -9.22 -4.27 4.39
CA VAL A 24 -10.25 -3.65 5.22
C VAL A 24 -11.37 -3.14 4.31
N ILE A 25 -12.58 -3.61 4.54
CA ILE A 25 -13.74 -3.30 3.68
C ILE A 25 -14.73 -2.43 4.45
N SER A 26 -15.05 -1.26 3.88
CA SER A 26 -16.28 -0.54 4.18
C SER A 26 -17.29 -0.89 3.09
N PRO A 27 -18.31 -1.75 3.40
CA PRO A 27 -19.14 -2.36 2.39
C PRO A 27 -20.08 -1.36 1.73
N GLY A 28 -20.27 -1.51 0.43
CA GLY A 28 -21.21 -0.73 -0.36
C GLY A 28 -21.50 -1.38 -1.70
N THR A 29 -22.52 -0.91 -2.40
CA THR A 29 -22.97 -1.55 -3.65
C THR A 29 -21.88 -1.61 -4.71
N ARG A 30 -21.06 -0.57 -4.83
CA ARG A 30 -20.08 -0.48 -5.93
C ARG A 30 -18.84 -1.33 -5.71
N ASN A 31 -18.40 -1.52 -4.47
CA ASN A 31 -17.27 -2.42 -4.19
C ASN A 31 -17.71 -3.86 -3.91
N SER A 32 -18.99 -4.18 -4.06
CA SER A 32 -19.53 -5.52 -3.78
C SER A 32 -18.89 -6.62 -4.64
N GLY A 33 -18.60 -6.33 -5.91
CA GLY A 33 -17.94 -7.27 -6.80
C GLY A 33 -16.54 -7.66 -6.32
N PHE A 34 -15.76 -6.69 -5.87
CA PHE A 34 -14.46 -6.93 -5.26
C PHE A 34 -14.61 -7.65 -3.92
N ALA A 35 -15.46 -7.11 -3.02
CA ALA A 35 -15.65 -7.64 -1.68
C ALA A 35 -16.07 -9.12 -1.69
N ALA A 36 -17.12 -9.47 -2.44
CA ALA A 36 -17.59 -10.84 -2.53
C ALA A 36 -16.58 -11.80 -3.19
N SER A 37 -15.77 -11.31 -4.14
CA SER A 37 -14.72 -12.11 -4.76
C SER A 37 -13.64 -12.50 -3.76
N ILE A 38 -13.16 -11.56 -2.93
CA ILE A 38 -12.06 -11.80 -2.00
C ILE A 38 -12.50 -12.52 -0.73
N GLN A 39 -13.75 -12.34 -0.27
CA GLN A 39 -14.28 -13.06 0.90
C GLN A 39 -14.29 -14.58 0.73
N ASN A 40 -14.36 -15.06 -0.51
CA ASN A 40 -14.34 -16.49 -0.84
C ASN A 40 -12.94 -16.99 -1.25
N ASP A 41 -11.91 -16.19 -1.12
CA ASP A 41 -10.53 -16.55 -1.42
C ASP A 41 -9.69 -16.58 -0.13
N SER A 42 -9.29 -17.77 0.29
CA SER A 42 -8.52 -17.99 1.53
C SER A 42 -7.14 -17.34 1.56
N PHE A 43 -6.68 -16.77 0.45
CA PHE A 43 -5.45 -15.99 0.40
C PHE A 43 -5.55 -14.69 1.18
N PHE A 44 -6.76 -14.08 1.26
CA PHE A 44 -6.97 -12.76 1.85
C PHE A 44 -7.45 -12.84 3.31
N ASN A 45 -6.90 -11.96 4.13
CA ASN A 45 -7.40 -11.64 5.46
C ASN A 45 -8.35 -10.45 5.33
N VAL A 46 -9.65 -10.68 5.52
CA VAL A 46 -10.68 -9.67 5.26
C VAL A 46 -11.26 -9.16 6.58
N TYR A 47 -11.22 -7.85 6.77
CA TYR A 47 -11.76 -7.15 7.94
C TYR A 47 -12.90 -6.24 7.49
N SER A 48 -14.08 -6.35 8.11
CA SER A 48 -15.22 -5.47 7.83
C SER A 48 -15.28 -4.34 8.85
N VAL A 49 -15.13 -3.09 8.37
CA VAL A 49 -15.24 -1.87 9.19
C VAL A 49 -16.14 -0.90 8.44
N VAL A 50 -17.36 -0.70 8.92
CA VAL A 50 -18.43 0.00 8.21
C VAL A 50 -18.11 1.49 8.00
N ASP A 51 -17.62 2.17 9.03
CA ASP A 51 -17.23 3.59 8.95
C ASP A 51 -15.86 3.73 8.27
N GLU A 52 -15.80 4.47 7.18
CA GLU A 52 -14.60 4.59 6.36
C GLU A 52 -13.44 5.29 7.08
N ARG A 53 -13.72 6.28 7.93
CA ARG A 53 -12.69 6.94 8.71
C ARG A 53 -12.06 5.97 9.71
N SER A 54 -12.88 5.21 10.41
CA SER A 54 -12.42 4.16 11.32
C SER A 54 -11.66 3.06 10.56
N ALA A 55 -12.10 2.69 9.36
CA ALA A 55 -11.42 1.73 8.50
C ALA A 55 -10.02 2.18 8.11
N ALA A 56 -9.84 3.47 7.78
CA ALA A 56 -8.54 4.02 7.44
C ALA A 56 -7.55 3.98 8.62
N TYR A 57 -7.99 4.34 9.84
CA TYR A 57 -7.15 4.25 11.03
C TYR A 57 -6.88 2.80 11.46
N PHE A 58 -7.88 1.92 11.35
CA PHE A 58 -7.67 0.49 11.57
C PHE A 58 -6.59 -0.08 10.64
N ALA A 59 -6.68 0.26 9.35
CA ALA A 59 -5.69 -0.17 8.35
C ALA A 59 -4.30 0.42 8.63
N THR A 60 -4.22 1.66 9.10
CA THR A 60 -2.96 2.31 9.51
C THR A 60 -2.30 1.54 10.65
N GLY A 61 -3.07 1.18 11.70
CA GLY A 61 -2.59 0.35 12.80
C GLY A 61 -2.17 -1.05 12.34
N LEU A 62 -2.96 -1.68 11.46
CA LEU A 62 -2.65 -2.99 10.91
C LEU A 62 -1.38 -2.98 10.04
N ALA A 63 -1.19 -1.95 9.20
CA ALA A 63 0.01 -1.80 8.39
C ALA A 63 1.27 -1.59 9.25
N PHE A 64 1.14 -0.82 10.33
CA PHE A 64 2.23 -0.62 11.29
C PHE A 64 2.60 -1.92 11.99
N GLU A 65 1.63 -2.65 12.53
CA GLU A 65 1.86 -3.88 13.29
C GLU A 65 2.41 -5.02 12.43
N THR A 66 1.89 -5.15 11.19
CA THR A 66 2.34 -6.21 10.27
C THR A 66 3.56 -5.82 9.42
N SER A 67 3.99 -4.55 9.48
CA SER A 67 5.03 -3.98 8.62
C SER A 67 4.77 -4.20 7.11
N GLY A 68 3.51 -4.40 6.73
CA GLY A 68 3.10 -4.80 5.40
C GLY A 68 1.98 -3.93 4.82
N PRO A 69 1.71 -4.07 3.51
CA PRO A 69 0.67 -3.31 2.84
C PRO A 69 -0.73 -3.75 3.26
N VAL A 70 -1.62 -2.76 3.40
CA VAL A 70 -3.04 -2.97 3.70
C VAL A 70 -3.90 -2.25 2.67
N VAL A 71 -4.86 -2.95 2.11
CA VAL A 71 -5.89 -2.37 1.24
C VAL A 71 -7.05 -1.87 2.09
N ILE A 72 -7.52 -0.65 1.84
CA ILE A 72 -8.82 -0.16 2.29
C ILE A 72 -9.72 0.01 1.09
N THR A 73 -10.96 -0.44 1.17
CA THR A 73 -11.89 -0.34 0.05
C THR A 73 -13.26 0.15 0.46
N CYS A 74 -13.80 1.09 -0.31
CA CYS A 74 -15.15 1.59 -0.19
C CYS A 74 -15.73 1.93 -1.56
N THR A 75 -16.94 2.48 -1.58
CA THR A 75 -17.51 3.12 -2.77
C THR A 75 -16.80 4.42 -3.08
N GLY A 76 -17.14 5.07 -4.18
CA GLY A 76 -16.60 6.38 -4.57
C GLY A 76 -17.11 7.54 -3.72
N ALA A 77 -16.85 8.75 -4.18
CA ALA A 77 -17.36 10.03 -3.69
C ALA A 77 -17.22 10.24 -2.17
N THR A 78 -18.34 10.46 -1.46
CA THR A 78 -18.34 10.85 -0.03
C THR A 78 -17.69 9.80 0.86
N ALA A 79 -17.88 8.52 0.64
CA ALA A 79 -17.25 7.41 1.35
C ALA A 79 -15.73 7.57 1.35
N SER A 80 -15.13 7.71 0.18
CA SER A 80 -13.66 7.83 0.04
C SER A 80 -13.08 9.12 0.63
N ARG A 81 -13.90 10.17 0.84
CA ARG A 81 -13.46 11.39 1.51
C ARG A 81 -13.23 11.19 3.01
N ASN A 82 -13.92 10.23 3.62
CA ASN A 82 -13.68 9.88 5.02
C ASN A 82 -12.31 9.22 5.26
N TYR A 83 -11.66 8.70 4.23
CA TYR A 83 -10.30 8.15 4.35
C TYR A 83 -9.22 9.21 4.57
N LEU A 84 -9.48 10.49 4.26
CA LEU A 84 -8.43 11.52 4.19
C LEU A 84 -7.60 11.63 5.47
N SER A 85 -8.24 11.61 6.63
CA SER A 85 -7.53 11.74 7.92
C SER A 85 -6.58 10.56 8.18
N GLY A 86 -7.04 9.32 7.95
CA GLY A 86 -6.20 8.14 8.11
C GLY A 86 -5.10 8.02 7.03
N LEU A 87 -5.38 8.48 5.81
CA LEU A 87 -4.37 8.54 4.75
C LEU A 87 -3.30 9.60 5.04
N THR A 88 -3.67 10.76 5.62
CA THR A 88 -2.71 11.76 6.08
C THR A 88 -1.78 11.17 7.15
N GLU A 89 -2.31 10.48 8.15
CA GLU A 89 -1.52 9.78 9.16
C GLU A 89 -0.56 8.77 8.50
N ALA A 90 -1.08 7.94 7.58
CA ALA A 90 -0.27 6.97 6.85
C ALA A 90 0.82 7.62 5.99
N PHE A 91 0.54 8.81 5.42
CA PHE A 91 1.51 9.55 4.60
C PHE A 91 2.71 10.00 5.43
N TYR A 92 2.49 10.64 6.59
CA TYR A 92 3.58 11.11 7.45
C TYR A 92 4.35 9.97 8.09
N ARG A 93 3.70 8.84 8.36
CA ARG A 93 4.34 7.63 8.90
C ARG A 93 4.92 6.69 7.86
N ASN A 94 4.86 7.05 6.58
CA ASN A 94 5.34 6.23 5.45
C ASN A 94 4.74 4.80 5.44
N LEU A 95 3.47 4.66 5.81
CA LEU A 95 2.79 3.36 5.88
C LEU A 95 2.16 3.00 4.53
N PRO A 96 2.31 1.75 4.08
CA PRO A 96 1.85 1.30 2.77
C PRO A 96 0.34 1.00 2.79
N ILE A 97 -0.48 2.02 2.61
CA ILE A 97 -1.93 1.91 2.51
C ILE A 97 -2.37 2.03 1.05
N ILE A 98 -3.20 1.12 0.59
CA ILE A 98 -3.76 1.10 -0.76
C ILE A 98 -5.25 1.43 -0.65
N ALA A 99 -5.63 2.67 -0.96
CA ALA A 99 -7.03 3.05 -1.05
C ALA A 99 -7.60 2.62 -2.42
N LEU A 100 -8.46 1.62 -2.42
CA LEU A 100 -9.12 1.07 -3.60
C LEU A 100 -10.58 1.49 -3.59
N THR A 101 -10.97 2.34 -4.53
CA THR A 101 -12.35 2.89 -4.60
C THR A 101 -13.02 2.58 -5.92
N PHE A 102 -14.35 2.47 -5.87
CA PHE A 102 -15.18 2.13 -7.00
C PHE A 102 -16.10 3.31 -7.33
N ALA A 103 -15.87 3.96 -8.45
CA ALA A 103 -16.56 5.18 -8.87
C ALA A 103 -17.17 5.06 -10.27
N HIS A 104 -17.99 6.01 -10.67
CA HIS A 104 -18.43 6.17 -12.05
C HIS A 104 -17.35 6.79 -12.94
N GLU A 105 -17.54 6.73 -14.26
CA GLU A 105 -16.70 7.43 -15.23
C GLU A 105 -16.67 8.93 -14.95
N THR A 106 -15.48 9.52 -14.98
CA THR A 106 -15.26 10.95 -14.69
C THR A 106 -16.01 11.89 -15.66
N GLY A 107 -16.28 11.45 -16.89
CA GLY A 107 -17.03 12.24 -17.90
C GLY A 107 -18.45 12.66 -17.52
N ASN A 108 -19.01 12.05 -16.48
CA ASN A 108 -20.37 12.35 -16.01
C ASN A 108 -20.39 13.25 -14.75
N ALA A 109 -19.26 13.82 -14.33
CA ALA A 109 -19.14 14.53 -13.05
C ALA A 109 -20.10 15.72 -12.90
N TYR A 110 -20.52 16.34 -13.99
CA TYR A 110 -21.38 17.53 -13.99
C TYR A 110 -22.85 17.24 -14.40
N ASN A 111 -23.19 15.98 -14.60
CA ASN A 111 -24.53 15.56 -15.05
C ASN A 111 -25.46 15.16 -13.89
N LEU A 112 -25.28 15.70 -12.69
CA LEU A 112 -26.03 15.36 -11.49
C LEU A 112 -26.07 13.84 -11.18
N THR A 113 -25.15 13.08 -11.76
CA THR A 113 -25.01 11.65 -11.50
C THR A 113 -24.48 11.46 -10.08
N GLN A 114 -25.15 10.61 -9.32
CA GLN A 114 -24.79 10.37 -7.92
C GLN A 114 -23.36 9.85 -7.76
N GLN A 115 -22.68 10.34 -6.73
CA GLN A 115 -21.39 9.86 -6.29
C GLN A 115 -20.28 9.94 -7.36
N HIS A 116 -20.29 11.01 -8.13
CA HIS A 116 -19.13 11.45 -8.90
C HIS A 116 -18.14 12.17 -7.99
N LEU A 117 -16.88 11.99 -8.29
CA LEU A 117 -15.80 12.60 -7.53
C LEU A 117 -14.74 13.15 -8.48
N ASP A 118 -14.48 14.43 -8.38
CA ASP A 118 -13.32 15.04 -8.99
C ASP A 118 -12.11 14.89 -8.06
N ARG A 119 -11.08 14.21 -8.54
CA ARG A 119 -9.79 14.01 -7.85
C ARG A 119 -8.64 14.77 -8.53
N SER A 120 -8.95 15.68 -9.44
CA SER A 120 -7.95 16.48 -10.15
C SER A 120 -7.09 17.32 -9.21
N VAL A 121 -7.69 17.79 -8.10
CA VAL A 121 -7.01 18.49 -7.02
C VAL A 121 -7.13 17.69 -5.73
N SER A 122 -6.02 17.39 -5.11
CA SER A 122 -5.98 16.73 -3.79
C SER A 122 -4.96 17.40 -2.89
N GLN A 123 -5.12 17.23 -1.57
CA GLN A 123 -4.07 17.59 -0.63
C GLN A 123 -2.78 16.83 -0.97
N ASN A 124 -1.64 17.47 -0.76
CA ASN A 124 -0.33 16.92 -1.10
C ASN A 124 0.13 15.82 -0.14
N ASP A 125 -0.51 15.72 1.02
CA ASP A 125 -0.11 14.87 2.14
C ASP A 125 -1.09 13.73 2.45
N VAL A 126 -1.87 13.29 1.46
CA VAL A 126 -2.81 12.16 1.61
C VAL A 126 -2.43 10.95 0.75
N LYS A 127 -1.56 11.13 -0.22
CA LYS A 127 -1.13 10.05 -1.13
C LYS A 127 0.13 10.42 -1.89
N ILE A 128 0.96 9.42 -2.16
CA ILE A 128 2.17 9.58 -2.99
C ILE A 128 1.92 9.23 -4.47
N CYS A 129 0.81 8.55 -4.76
CA CYS A 129 0.41 8.19 -6.12
C CYS A 129 -1.11 8.05 -6.22
N SER A 130 -1.66 8.39 -7.36
CA SER A 130 -3.07 8.16 -7.68
C SER A 130 -3.18 7.67 -9.12
N VAL A 131 -3.94 6.60 -9.33
CA VAL A 131 -4.22 6.05 -10.66
C VAL A 131 -5.71 5.77 -10.81
N SER A 132 -6.24 5.97 -12.02
CA SER A 132 -7.56 5.55 -12.41
C SER A 132 -7.42 4.43 -13.44
N LEU A 133 -7.94 3.26 -13.13
CA LEU A 133 -7.78 2.10 -14.01
C LEU A 133 -8.74 2.17 -15.19
N PRO A 134 -8.28 1.83 -16.40
CA PRO A 134 -9.14 1.78 -17.57
C PRO A 134 -10.11 0.59 -17.48
N LYS A 135 -11.25 0.71 -18.12
CA LYS A 135 -12.11 -0.44 -18.41
C LYS A 135 -11.39 -1.40 -19.34
N VAL A 136 -11.22 -2.64 -18.90
CA VAL A 136 -10.50 -3.65 -19.67
C VAL A 136 -11.44 -4.33 -20.67
N THR A 137 -11.20 -4.07 -21.95
CA THR A 137 -11.99 -4.63 -23.07
C THR A 137 -11.13 -5.49 -23.99
N ASP A 138 -9.84 -5.21 -24.07
CA ASP A 138 -8.89 -5.82 -24.99
C ASP A 138 -7.48 -5.97 -24.36
N GLY A 139 -6.51 -6.43 -25.15
CA GLY A 139 -5.13 -6.63 -24.70
C GLY A 139 -4.40 -5.33 -24.36
N LYS A 140 -4.69 -4.22 -25.05
CA LYS A 140 -4.05 -2.93 -24.80
C LYS A 140 -4.54 -2.33 -23.48
N SER A 141 -5.85 -2.35 -23.24
CA SER A 141 -6.44 -1.90 -21.99
C SER A 141 -6.04 -2.79 -20.81
N LYS A 142 -5.85 -4.11 -21.01
CA LYS A 142 -5.27 -5.01 -20.01
C LYS A 142 -3.85 -4.58 -19.65
N GLN A 143 -2.99 -4.37 -20.64
CA GLN A 143 -1.59 -3.95 -20.43
C GLN A 143 -1.52 -2.59 -19.70
N ALA A 144 -2.36 -1.62 -20.08
CA ALA A 144 -2.44 -0.33 -19.41
C ALA A 144 -2.89 -0.46 -17.94
N CYS A 145 -3.88 -1.32 -17.67
CA CYS A 145 -4.33 -1.63 -16.32
C CYS A 145 -3.20 -2.23 -15.47
N GLU A 146 -2.50 -3.25 -15.97
CA GLU A 146 -1.37 -3.88 -15.30
C GLU A 146 -0.23 -2.87 -15.02
N LEU A 147 0.09 -2.01 -15.98
CA LEU A 147 1.11 -0.97 -15.81
C LEU A 147 0.77 0.00 -14.69
N LEU A 148 -0.46 0.53 -14.68
CA LEU A 148 -0.91 1.47 -13.65
C LEU A 148 -0.93 0.83 -12.25
N LEU A 149 -1.37 -0.43 -12.15
CA LEU A 149 -1.31 -1.19 -10.90
C LEU A 149 0.13 -1.39 -10.44
N ASN A 150 1.04 -1.79 -11.33
CA ASN A 150 2.47 -1.92 -11.00
C ASN A 150 3.05 -0.59 -10.48
N VAL A 151 2.75 0.53 -11.14
CA VAL A 151 3.21 1.86 -10.69
C VAL A 151 2.70 2.18 -9.29
N ALA A 152 1.41 2.00 -9.04
CA ALA A 152 0.81 2.31 -7.74
C ALA A 152 1.36 1.38 -6.63
N LEU A 153 1.34 0.07 -6.86
CA LEU A 153 1.77 -0.92 -5.86
C LEU A 153 3.27 -0.81 -5.54
N THR A 154 4.10 -0.60 -6.57
CA THR A 154 5.54 -0.41 -6.37
C THR A 154 5.83 0.85 -5.55
N LYS A 155 5.19 1.98 -5.87
CA LYS A 155 5.34 3.21 -5.07
C LYS A 155 4.85 3.05 -3.64
N CYS A 156 3.74 2.31 -3.43
CA CYS A 156 3.20 2.07 -2.10
C CYS A 156 4.18 1.30 -1.21
N MET A 157 4.85 0.29 -1.75
CA MET A 157 5.57 -0.73 -0.99
C MET A 157 7.07 -0.51 -0.89
N TYR A 158 7.68 0.24 -1.83
CA TYR A 158 9.12 0.34 -1.95
C TYR A 158 9.62 1.78 -1.94
N GLY A 159 10.88 1.96 -1.57
CA GLY A 159 11.50 3.27 -1.39
C GLY A 159 10.87 4.03 -0.22
N ARG A 160 10.51 5.30 -0.43
CA ARG A 160 9.65 6.02 0.51
C ARG A 160 8.25 5.46 0.40
N LYS A 161 7.91 4.50 1.23
CA LYS A 161 6.56 3.93 1.32
C LYS A 161 5.53 5.00 1.61
N GLY A 162 4.28 4.72 1.28
CA GLY A 162 3.19 5.64 1.60
C GLY A 162 1.87 5.27 0.94
N PRO A 163 0.80 5.98 1.26
CA PRO A 163 -0.52 5.68 0.74
C PRO A 163 -0.63 5.97 -0.75
N VAL A 164 -1.34 5.09 -1.45
CA VAL A 164 -1.71 5.25 -2.86
C VAL A 164 -3.21 5.13 -3.05
N HIS A 165 -3.73 5.77 -4.09
CA HIS A 165 -5.14 5.71 -4.42
C HIS A 165 -5.34 5.09 -5.80
N ILE A 166 -6.17 4.06 -5.87
CA ILE A 166 -6.53 3.35 -7.10
C ILE A 166 -8.05 3.44 -7.27
N ASP A 167 -8.49 4.10 -8.33
CA ASP A 167 -9.90 4.16 -8.70
C ASP A 167 -10.22 3.12 -9.76
N ILE A 168 -11.28 2.32 -9.53
CA ILE A 168 -11.86 1.37 -10.48
C ILE A 168 -13.24 1.88 -10.91
N GLN A 169 -13.53 1.78 -12.19
CA GLN A 169 -14.88 2.02 -12.68
C GLN A 169 -15.81 0.88 -12.28
N TYR A 170 -16.94 1.23 -11.65
CA TYR A 170 -18.00 0.26 -11.38
C TYR A 170 -18.86 0.03 -12.62
N LEU A 171 -19.02 -1.24 -13.01
CA LEU A 171 -19.73 -1.62 -14.25
C LEU A 171 -20.89 -2.58 -14.01
N GLY A 172 -21.27 -2.85 -12.77
CA GLY A 172 -22.18 -3.95 -12.46
C GLY A 172 -21.47 -5.30 -12.54
N VAL A 173 -21.92 -6.28 -11.78
CA VAL A 173 -21.17 -7.53 -11.60
C VAL A 173 -22.06 -8.76 -11.65
N LYS A 174 -21.53 -9.83 -12.24
CA LYS A 174 -21.97 -11.21 -12.06
C LYS A 174 -20.82 -12.01 -11.44
N PHE A 175 -21.13 -13.11 -10.80
CA PHE A 175 -20.14 -13.98 -10.15
C PHE A 175 -20.12 -15.33 -10.86
N ASN A 176 -19.33 -15.43 -11.92
CA ASN A 176 -19.27 -16.62 -12.77
C ASN A 176 -17.85 -16.99 -13.20
N VAL A 177 -16.83 -16.28 -12.74
CA VAL A 177 -15.42 -16.55 -13.11
C VAL A 177 -14.77 -17.46 -12.08
N PRO A 178 -14.31 -18.66 -12.45
CA PRO A 178 -13.71 -19.62 -11.51
C PRO A 178 -12.25 -19.30 -11.15
N HIS A 179 -11.50 -18.70 -12.09
CA HIS A 179 -10.06 -18.47 -11.94
C HIS A 179 -9.68 -17.03 -12.25
N LEU A 180 -8.69 -16.51 -11.53
CA LEU A 180 -8.10 -15.22 -11.81
C LEU A 180 -7.26 -15.27 -13.09
N PRO A 181 -7.15 -14.17 -13.85
CA PRO A 181 -6.27 -14.08 -15.01
C PRO A 181 -4.81 -14.09 -14.61
N GLU A 182 -3.95 -14.54 -15.51
CA GLU A 182 -2.52 -14.30 -15.40
C GLU A 182 -2.22 -12.80 -15.56
N VAL A 183 -1.33 -12.30 -14.72
CA VAL A 183 -0.90 -10.91 -14.69
C VAL A 183 0.63 -10.79 -14.65
N LYS A 184 1.13 -9.66 -15.12
CA LYS A 184 2.56 -9.33 -15.08
C LYS A 184 2.85 -8.32 -13.99
N ASN A 185 3.44 -8.76 -12.89
CA ASN A 185 3.93 -7.89 -11.82
C ASN A 185 5.38 -7.44 -12.08
N SER A 186 5.71 -6.24 -11.64
CA SER A 186 7.07 -5.69 -11.73
C SER A 186 7.92 -6.15 -10.56
N ARG A 187 9.20 -6.42 -10.82
CA ARG A 187 10.21 -6.60 -9.79
C ARG A 187 10.77 -5.22 -9.40
N TYR A 188 10.81 -4.95 -8.12
CA TYR A 188 11.55 -3.81 -7.59
C TYR A 188 13.01 -4.21 -7.35
N VAL A 189 13.93 -3.39 -7.81
CA VAL A 189 15.37 -3.55 -7.56
C VAL A 189 15.81 -2.31 -6.77
N SER A 190 16.28 -2.52 -5.56
CA SER A 190 16.80 -1.46 -4.70
C SER A 190 18.25 -1.14 -5.06
N VAL A 191 18.67 0.11 -4.85
CA VAL A 191 20.09 0.48 -4.95
C VAL A 191 20.94 -0.32 -3.95
N TYR A 192 20.35 -0.68 -2.80
CA TYR A 192 21.04 -1.49 -1.79
C TYR A 192 21.27 -2.95 -2.21
N ASP A 193 20.53 -3.45 -3.19
CA ASP A 193 20.74 -4.81 -3.74
C ASP A 193 22.00 -4.89 -4.60
N ILE A 194 22.59 -3.73 -4.94
CA ILE A 194 23.78 -3.62 -5.78
C ILE A 194 24.96 -2.92 -5.07
N LEU A 195 24.85 -2.67 -3.74
CA LEU A 195 25.99 -2.21 -2.95
C LEU A 195 27.06 -3.31 -2.92
N ASP A 196 28.23 -2.99 -3.46
CA ASP A 196 29.36 -3.90 -3.40
C ASP A 196 30.08 -3.81 -2.04
N LEU A 197 30.93 -4.79 -1.79
CA LEU A 197 31.74 -4.86 -0.58
C LEU A 197 32.72 -3.68 -0.46
N GLU A 198 33.13 -3.07 -1.57
CA GLU A 198 34.12 -1.99 -1.62
C GLU A 198 33.57 -0.71 -0.99
N ALA A 199 32.29 -0.35 -1.31
CA ALA A 199 31.62 0.79 -0.69
C ALA A 199 31.45 0.61 0.82
N CYS A 200 31.14 -0.62 1.27
CA CYS A 200 31.06 -0.94 2.69
C CYS A 200 32.42 -0.85 3.38
N THR A 201 33.52 -1.27 2.71
CA THR A 201 34.88 -1.21 3.25
C THR A 201 35.31 0.24 3.45
N THR A 202 35.11 1.10 2.47
CA THR A 202 35.41 2.54 2.55
C THR A 202 34.69 3.20 3.73
N LEU A 203 33.40 2.88 3.94
CA LEU A 203 32.64 3.41 5.07
C LEU A 203 33.22 2.94 6.42
N VAL A 204 33.63 1.68 6.54
CA VAL A 204 34.25 1.13 7.75
C VAL A 204 35.56 1.82 8.04
N GLU A 205 36.40 2.06 7.03
CA GLU A 205 37.68 2.78 7.17
C GLU A 205 37.46 4.24 7.62
N GLU A 206 36.39 4.91 7.11
CA GLU A 206 36.07 6.26 7.55
C GLU A 206 35.60 6.36 9.00
N LEU A 207 35.07 5.27 9.56
CA LEU A 207 34.59 5.21 10.95
C LEU A 207 35.71 4.84 11.93
N ASP A 208 36.85 4.30 11.45
CA ASP A 208 37.92 3.86 12.30
C ASP A 208 38.54 5.00 13.09
N GLY A 209 38.81 4.77 14.39
CA GLY A 209 39.35 5.75 15.32
C GLY A 209 38.42 6.92 15.70
N LYS A 210 37.16 6.98 15.17
CA LYS A 210 36.21 8.03 15.53
C LYS A 210 35.35 7.64 16.73
N LYS A 211 34.95 8.65 17.50
CA LYS A 211 33.91 8.49 18.52
C LYS A 211 32.55 8.50 17.82
N ILE A 212 31.85 7.39 17.91
CA ILE A 212 30.58 7.17 17.21
C ILE A 212 29.46 7.16 18.24
N GLY A 213 28.33 7.77 17.91
CA GLY A 213 27.06 7.61 18.62
C GLY A 213 25.97 7.22 17.61
N ILE A 214 25.09 6.33 18.01
CA ILE A 214 23.95 5.91 17.20
C ILE A 214 22.73 6.66 17.72
N PHE A 215 22.05 7.41 16.87
CA PHE A 215 20.79 8.05 17.22
C PHE A 215 19.66 7.41 16.40
N ILE A 216 18.64 6.87 17.09
CA ILE A 216 17.49 6.21 16.47
C ILE A 216 16.26 7.06 16.76
N GLY A 217 15.73 7.71 15.72
CA GLY A 217 14.48 8.44 15.76
C GLY A 217 13.28 7.53 15.47
N GLU A 218 12.17 8.15 15.02
CA GLU A 218 10.96 7.40 14.65
C GLU A 218 11.26 6.27 13.67
N HIS A 219 10.86 5.06 14.05
CA HIS A 219 11.09 3.86 13.25
C HIS A 219 9.86 2.93 13.32
N PRO A 220 9.47 2.25 12.22
CA PRO A 220 8.58 1.11 12.28
C PRO A 220 9.07 0.06 13.25
N LYS A 221 8.21 -0.90 13.62
CA LYS A 221 8.64 -2.03 14.48
C LYS A 221 9.92 -2.66 13.91
N MET A 222 11.00 -2.63 14.69
CA MET A 222 12.27 -3.22 14.27
C MET A 222 12.20 -4.74 14.33
N ASP A 223 12.73 -5.38 13.30
CA ASP A 223 12.94 -6.82 13.33
C ASP A 223 14.18 -7.18 14.19
N LEU A 224 14.26 -8.46 14.53
CA LEU A 224 15.34 -8.97 15.39
C LEU A 224 16.71 -8.79 14.72
N ALA A 225 16.80 -8.99 13.40
CA ALA A 225 18.04 -8.93 12.65
C ALA A 225 18.65 -7.50 12.65
N LEU A 226 17.79 -6.48 12.50
CA LEU A 226 18.22 -5.09 12.58
C LEU A 226 18.65 -4.73 14.00
N THR A 227 17.86 -5.12 15.02
CA THR A 227 18.18 -4.88 16.44
C THR A 227 19.52 -5.48 16.83
N GLU A 228 19.77 -6.75 16.46
CA GLU A 228 21.05 -7.43 16.70
C GLU A 228 22.21 -6.78 15.94
N SER A 229 21.96 -6.29 14.73
CA SER A 229 22.99 -5.60 13.93
C SER A 229 23.41 -4.28 14.55
N ILE A 230 22.44 -3.51 15.08
CA ILE A 230 22.71 -2.28 15.84
C ILE A 230 23.50 -2.60 17.11
N SER A 231 23.10 -3.62 17.87
CA SER A 231 23.81 -4.03 19.09
C SER A 231 25.26 -4.43 18.80
N ARG A 232 25.50 -5.27 17.78
CA ARG A 232 26.86 -5.65 17.36
C ARG A 232 27.72 -4.46 16.93
N PHE A 233 27.13 -3.50 16.21
CA PHE A 233 27.82 -2.29 15.81
C PHE A 233 28.15 -1.42 17.03
N ALA A 234 27.19 -1.24 17.94
CA ALA A 234 27.38 -0.49 19.18
C ALA A 234 28.51 -1.08 20.05
N GLU A 235 28.52 -2.39 20.22
CA GLU A 235 29.59 -3.10 20.94
C GLU A 235 30.94 -2.93 20.27
N LYS A 236 31.04 -3.15 18.97
CA LYS A 236 32.31 -3.08 18.21
C LYS A 236 32.96 -1.70 18.31
N TYR A 237 32.19 -0.64 18.24
CA TYR A 237 32.68 0.75 18.23
C TYR A 237 32.54 1.44 19.58
N HIS A 238 32.11 0.74 20.63
CA HIS A 238 31.79 1.33 21.95
C HIS A 238 30.87 2.54 21.82
N ALA A 239 29.89 2.45 20.89
CA ALA A 239 29.01 3.53 20.52
C ALA A 239 27.74 3.55 21.40
N PRO A 240 27.46 4.64 22.14
CA PRO A 240 26.20 4.75 22.85
C PRO A 240 25.02 4.83 21.85
N VAL A 241 23.92 4.18 22.21
CA VAL A 241 22.68 4.21 21.43
C VAL A 241 21.68 5.15 22.11
N PHE A 242 21.31 6.20 21.41
CA PHE A 242 20.30 7.18 21.83
C PHE A 242 19.00 6.90 21.13
N VAL A 243 17.91 6.76 21.86
CA VAL A 243 16.58 6.45 21.33
C VAL A 243 15.57 7.47 21.83
N ASP A 244 14.60 7.79 20.98
CA ASP A 244 13.39 8.47 21.44
C ASP A 244 12.25 7.46 21.65
N HIS A 245 11.11 7.93 22.14
CA HIS A 245 9.97 7.07 22.47
C HIS A 245 9.27 6.47 21.23
N THR A 246 9.61 6.91 20.01
CA THR A 246 9.05 6.43 18.75
C THR A 246 9.99 5.48 18.01
N ALA A 247 11.18 5.23 18.57
CA ALA A 247 12.25 4.46 17.92
C ALA A 247 11.93 2.97 17.72
N ASN A 248 11.02 2.40 18.52
CA ASN A 248 10.70 0.97 18.51
C ASN A 248 11.94 0.04 18.60
N TYR A 249 13.01 0.53 19.25
CA TYR A 249 14.24 -0.20 19.48
C TYR A 249 14.23 -0.80 20.90
N HIS A 250 14.42 -2.11 20.98
CA HIS A 250 14.44 -2.87 22.23
C HIS A 250 15.74 -3.71 22.35
N GLY A 251 16.87 -3.14 21.92
CA GLY A 251 18.19 -3.74 22.11
C GLY A 251 18.74 -3.51 23.52
N SER A 252 19.77 -4.27 23.88
CA SER A 252 20.54 -4.17 25.13
C SER A 252 21.54 -3.04 25.08
#